data_032aa300050021cfe348b0bb0600c9e3
#
_entry.id   032aa300050021cfe348b0bb0600c9e3
#
_cell.length_a   1.000
_cell.length_b   1.000
_cell.length_c   1.000
_cell.angle_alpha   90.00
_cell.angle_beta   90.00
_cell.angle_gamma   90.00
#
_symmetry.space_group_name_H-M   'P 1'
#
loop_
_entity.id
_entity.type
_entity.pdbx_description
1 polymer ?
#
loop_
_entity_poly.entity_id
_entity_poly.type
_entity_poly.pdbx_seq_one_letter_code
_entity_poly.pdbx_strand_id
1 'polypeptide(L)'
;MIGCRLEPPQGRTQSVHLSPAETKLTTLGKAAAQEQAKHPELSGLYLLSDPREAFAARGELAKRAEKALDVQYYIWHGDTTVSLLLETLYEAAERGVRVRMLIDDHGTSGLDEAFSAMDAHPNIEVRLFNPFVFRPFKLFGFVTEFDRANR
;
A
#
# COMPACT_ATOMS: atom_id res chain seq x y z
N MET A 1 -0.86 -33.89 -2.35
CA MET A 1 -0.22 -32.76 -1.63
C MET A 1 -1.33 -31.88 -1.08
N ILE A 2 -1.54 -31.90 0.22
CA ILE A 2 -2.52 -31.03 0.90
C ILE A 2 -1.78 -29.73 1.13
N GLY A 3 -1.98 -28.74 0.26
CA GLY A 3 -1.46 -27.40 0.49
C GLY A 3 -2.14 -26.82 1.73
N CYS A 4 -1.38 -26.41 2.73
CA CYS A 4 -1.89 -25.60 3.83
C CYS A 4 -2.39 -24.26 3.27
N ARG A 5 -3.65 -24.23 2.89
CA ARG A 5 -4.33 -22.99 2.53
C ARG A 5 -4.65 -22.27 3.83
N LEU A 6 -3.93 -21.19 4.09
CA LEU A 6 -4.32 -20.31 5.19
C LEU A 6 -5.74 -19.80 4.93
N GLU A 7 -6.63 -20.07 5.86
CA GLU A 7 -7.98 -19.51 5.75
C GLU A 7 -7.91 -17.98 5.83
N PRO A 8 -8.68 -17.27 5.00
CA PRO A 8 -8.75 -15.82 5.10
C PRO A 8 -9.18 -15.43 6.52
N PRO A 9 -8.58 -14.39 7.13
CA PRO A 9 -8.97 -13.94 8.46
C PRO A 9 -10.46 -13.65 8.49
N GLN A 10 -11.13 -14.16 9.52
CA GLN A 10 -12.56 -13.88 9.75
C GLN A 10 -12.73 -12.42 10.13
N GLY A 11 -13.81 -11.78 9.68
CA GLY A 11 -14.07 -10.37 10.00
C GLY A 11 -13.41 -9.35 9.06
N ARG A 12 -13.00 -9.75 7.86
CA ARG A 12 -12.50 -8.83 6.84
C ARG A 12 -13.51 -7.71 6.58
N THR A 13 -13.10 -6.49 6.81
CA THR A 13 -13.80 -5.32 6.28
C THR A 13 -13.78 -5.38 4.76
N GLN A 14 -14.95 -5.40 4.14
CA GLN A 14 -15.04 -5.21 2.69
C GLN A 14 -14.75 -3.74 2.40
N SER A 15 -13.57 -3.46 1.88
CA SER A 15 -13.24 -2.11 1.45
C SER A 15 -13.57 -1.93 -0.03
N VAL A 16 -14.38 -0.93 -0.32
CA VAL A 16 -14.79 -0.58 -1.68
C VAL A 16 -13.88 0.53 -2.20
N HIS A 17 -13.48 0.45 -3.48
CA HIS A 17 -12.78 1.55 -4.14
C HIS A 17 -13.72 2.76 -4.32
N LEU A 18 -13.16 3.94 -4.49
CA LEU A 18 -13.93 5.12 -4.83
C LEU A 18 -14.59 4.95 -6.22
N SER A 19 -15.85 5.33 -6.32
CA SER A 19 -16.51 5.40 -7.61
C SER A 19 -15.88 6.49 -8.49
N PRO A 20 -15.97 6.39 -9.83
CA PRO A 20 -15.52 7.45 -10.72
C PRO A 20 -16.15 8.81 -10.43
N ALA A 21 -17.38 8.84 -9.93
CA ALA A 21 -18.07 10.07 -9.55
C ALA A 21 -17.42 10.71 -8.30
N GLU A 22 -17.12 9.93 -7.28
CA GLU A 22 -16.43 10.40 -6.07
C GLU A 22 -15.00 10.87 -6.37
N THR A 23 -14.28 10.13 -7.22
CA THR A 23 -12.92 10.49 -7.64
C THR A 23 -12.89 11.85 -8.34
N LYS A 24 -13.83 12.13 -9.24
CA LYS A 24 -13.94 13.42 -9.94
C LYS A 24 -14.22 14.61 -9.02
N LEU A 25 -14.67 14.39 -7.79
CA LEU A 25 -14.86 15.47 -6.83
C LEU A 25 -13.57 15.92 -6.16
N THR A 26 -12.53 15.08 -6.16
CA THR A 26 -11.24 15.40 -5.55
C THR A 26 -10.39 16.31 -6.42
N THR A 27 -9.44 17.02 -5.82
CA THR A 27 -8.50 17.90 -6.54
C THR A 27 -7.67 17.13 -7.57
N LEU A 28 -7.12 15.97 -7.18
CA LEU A 28 -6.36 15.12 -8.09
C LEU A 28 -7.24 14.53 -9.21
N GLY A 29 -8.45 14.10 -8.88
CA GLY A 29 -9.39 13.58 -9.85
C GLY A 29 -9.85 14.63 -10.88
N LYS A 30 -10.06 15.87 -10.46
CA LYS A 30 -10.35 16.99 -11.38
C LYS A 30 -9.20 17.27 -12.32
N ALA A 31 -7.96 17.30 -11.81
CA ALA A 31 -6.77 17.49 -12.64
C ALA A 31 -6.61 16.35 -13.66
N ALA A 32 -6.76 15.10 -13.25
CA ALA A 32 -6.70 13.95 -14.15
C ALA A 32 -7.82 13.99 -15.21
N ALA A 33 -9.05 14.36 -14.83
CA ALA A 33 -10.17 14.45 -15.75
C ALA A 33 -9.98 15.51 -16.84
N GLN A 34 -9.33 16.64 -16.53
CA GLN A 34 -9.00 17.68 -17.50
C GLN A 34 -8.03 17.16 -18.57
N GLU A 35 -7.03 16.40 -18.19
CA GLU A 35 -6.08 15.81 -19.15
C GLU A 35 -6.72 14.67 -19.96
N GLN A 36 -7.51 13.80 -19.31
CA GLN A 36 -8.25 12.75 -20.01
C GLN A 36 -9.23 13.29 -21.06
N ALA A 37 -9.87 14.43 -20.80
CA ALA A 37 -10.80 15.04 -21.74
C ALA A 37 -10.12 15.48 -23.05
N LYS A 38 -8.83 15.80 -23.01
CA LYS A 38 -8.04 16.16 -24.20
C LYS A 38 -7.63 14.94 -25.03
N HIS A 39 -7.59 13.77 -24.39
CA HIS A 39 -7.11 12.51 -24.95
C HIS A 39 -8.06 11.35 -24.61
N PRO A 40 -9.32 11.38 -25.11
CA PRO A 40 -10.25 10.29 -24.88
C PRO A 40 -9.68 8.98 -25.45
N GLU A 41 -9.92 7.87 -24.81
CA GLU A 41 -9.43 6.52 -25.17
C GLU A 41 -7.91 6.30 -24.96
N LEU A 42 -7.18 7.28 -24.44
CA LEU A 42 -5.76 7.14 -24.14
C LEU A 42 -5.50 7.15 -22.62
N SER A 43 -4.40 6.52 -22.21
CA SER A 43 -3.88 6.59 -20.85
C SER A 43 -2.72 7.59 -20.78
N GLY A 44 -2.75 8.47 -19.78
CA GLY A 44 -1.65 9.39 -19.53
C GLY A 44 -0.53 8.71 -18.73
N LEU A 45 0.71 8.88 -19.16
CA LEU A 45 1.90 8.38 -18.47
C LEU A 45 2.89 9.54 -18.27
N TYR A 46 3.47 9.61 -17.08
CA TYR A 46 4.57 10.50 -16.78
C TYR A 46 5.73 9.69 -16.22
N LEU A 47 6.88 9.74 -16.90
CA LEU A 47 8.07 8.99 -16.51
C LEU A 47 8.85 9.73 -15.41
N LEU A 48 8.92 9.15 -14.23
CA LEU A 48 9.75 9.60 -13.12
C LEU A 48 11.09 8.84 -13.15
N SER A 49 12.09 9.37 -13.84
CA SER A 49 13.40 8.73 -14.02
C SER A 49 14.37 8.96 -12.86
N ASP A 50 14.23 10.05 -12.12
CA ASP A 50 15.03 10.30 -10.92
C ASP A 50 14.35 9.66 -9.69
N PRO A 51 15.06 8.84 -8.89
CA PRO A 51 14.46 8.17 -7.74
C PRO A 51 14.03 9.15 -6.64
N ARG A 52 14.65 10.31 -6.51
CA ARG A 52 14.24 11.34 -5.53
C ARG A 52 12.96 12.04 -5.97
N GLU A 53 12.82 12.33 -7.26
CA GLU A 53 11.57 12.85 -7.82
C GLU A 53 10.44 11.83 -7.66
N ALA A 54 10.71 10.55 -7.91
CA ALA A 54 9.74 9.47 -7.72
C ALA A 54 9.31 9.32 -6.26
N PHE A 55 10.20 9.51 -5.30
CA PHE A 55 9.88 9.52 -3.89
C PHE A 55 9.06 10.77 -3.50
N ALA A 56 9.53 11.95 -3.91
CA ALA A 56 8.83 13.21 -3.64
C ALA A 56 7.41 13.23 -4.23
N ALA A 57 7.23 12.72 -5.45
CA ALA A 57 5.92 12.61 -6.08
C ALA A 57 4.95 11.75 -5.28
N ARG A 58 5.41 10.61 -4.72
CA ARG A 58 4.57 9.76 -3.85
C ARG A 58 4.16 10.47 -2.58
N GLY A 59 5.10 11.14 -1.91
CA GLY A 59 4.82 11.95 -0.72
C GLY A 59 3.82 13.07 -1.02
N GLU A 60 4.00 13.77 -2.14
CA GLU A 60 3.12 14.86 -2.55
C GLU A 60 1.70 14.37 -2.90
N LEU A 61 1.57 13.21 -3.57
CA LEU A 61 0.27 12.59 -3.83
C LEU A 61 -0.43 12.21 -2.52
N ALA A 62 0.30 11.65 -1.54
CA ALA A 62 -0.25 11.32 -0.23
C ALA A 62 -0.70 12.55 0.54
N LYS A 63 0.07 13.64 0.50
CA LYS A 63 -0.31 14.92 1.12
C LYS A 63 -1.56 15.53 0.49
N ARG A 64 -1.76 15.36 -0.81
CA ARG A 64 -2.92 15.90 -1.56
C ARG A 64 -4.12 14.98 -1.60
N ALA A 65 -4.01 13.76 -1.10
CA ALA A 65 -5.12 12.84 -1.04
C ALA A 65 -6.23 13.37 -0.12
N GLU A 66 -7.48 13.30 -0.59
CA GLU A 66 -8.65 13.82 0.13
C GLU A 66 -9.61 12.71 0.59
N LYS A 67 -9.59 11.53 -0.03
CA LYS A 67 -10.59 10.48 0.21
C LYS A 67 -9.98 9.13 0.53
N ALA A 68 -9.09 8.65 -0.32
CA ALA A 68 -8.48 7.34 -0.17
C ALA A 68 -7.08 7.29 -0.76
N LEU A 69 -6.24 6.44 -0.16
CA LEU A 69 -4.92 6.05 -0.62
C LEU A 69 -4.84 4.53 -0.62
N ASP A 70 -4.52 3.96 -1.77
CA ASP A 70 -4.22 2.54 -1.94
C ASP A 70 -2.72 2.40 -2.20
N VAL A 71 -2.01 1.82 -1.25
CA VAL A 71 -0.56 1.74 -1.23
C VAL A 71 -0.16 0.28 -1.38
N GLN A 72 0.58 -0.03 -2.43
CA GLN A 72 1.05 -1.39 -2.69
C GLN A 72 2.55 -1.41 -2.89
N TYR A 73 3.25 -2.24 -2.10
CA TYR A 73 4.71 -2.37 -2.16
C TYR A 73 5.15 -3.82 -2.11
N TYR A 74 6.10 -4.14 -2.99
CA TYR A 74 6.77 -5.45 -3.00
C TYR A 74 7.95 -5.48 -2.02
N ILE A 75 8.76 -4.41 -2.00
CA ILE A 75 9.93 -4.32 -1.12
C ILE A 75 9.74 -3.15 -0.17
N TRP A 76 9.91 -3.42 1.12
CA TRP A 76 9.79 -2.43 2.17
C TRP A 76 10.91 -2.63 3.20
N HIS A 77 11.94 -1.82 3.14
CA HIS A 77 13.05 -1.87 4.09
C HIS A 77 12.90 -0.80 5.15
N GLY A 78 13.30 -1.11 6.39
CA GLY A 78 13.25 -0.15 7.50
C GLY A 78 14.33 0.92 7.39
N ASP A 79 14.20 1.84 6.44
CA ASP A 79 15.09 2.96 6.20
C ASP A 79 14.38 4.31 6.42
N THR A 80 15.13 5.40 6.25
CA THR A 80 14.61 6.76 6.40
C THR A 80 13.47 7.07 5.42
N THR A 81 13.55 6.55 4.18
CA THR A 81 12.54 6.83 3.15
C THR A 81 11.20 6.17 3.50
N VAL A 82 11.26 4.96 4.05
CA VAL A 82 10.08 4.25 4.54
C VAL A 82 9.46 4.97 5.73
N SER A 83 10.27 5.40 6.70
CA SER A 83 9.79 6.13 7.87
C SER A 83 9.05 7.42 7.47
N LEU A 84 9.62 8.20 6.55
CA LEU A 84 8.99 9.42 6.03
C LEU A 84 7.69 9.13 5.27
N LEU A 85 7.64 8.02 4.53
CA LEU A 85 6.42 7.64 3.83
C LEU A 85 5.33 7.20 4.80
N LEU A 86 5.66 6.38 5.82
CA LEU A 86 4.71 5.98 6.86
C LEU A 86 4.13 7.19 7.60
N GLU A 87 4.98 8.16 7.97
CA GLU A 87 4.55 9.40 8.57
C GLU A 87 3.57 10.16 7.67
N THR A 88 3.91 10.31 6.38
CA THR A 88 3.03 10.99 5.41
C THR A 88 1.68 10.28 5.24
N LEU A 89 1.66 8.94 5.26
CA LEU A 89 0.43 8.14 5.19
C LEU A 89 -0.38 8.28 6.48
N TYR A 90 0.27 8.30 7.64
CA TYR A 90 -0.37 8.51 8.93
C TYR A 90 -1.02 9.90 9.00
N GLU A 91 -0.29 10.95 8.60
CA GLU A 91 -0.84 12.31 8.49
C GLU A 91 -2.05 12.39 7.55
N ALA A 92 -2.04 11.63 6.45
CA ALA A 92 -3.19 11.56 5.56
C ALA A 92 -4.40 10.93 6.27
N ALA A 93 -4.18 9.87 7.04
CA ALA A 93 -5.22 9.20 7.81
C ALA A 93 -5.80 10.11 8.92
N GLU A 94 -4.95 10.90 9.60
CA GLU A 94 -5.37 11.92 10.57
C GLU A 94 -6.28 12.99 9.93
N ARG A 95 -6.09 13.29 8.64
CA ARG A 95 -6.99 14.17 7.88
C ARG A 95 -8.32 13.51 7.47
N GLY A 96 -8.53 12.24 7.82
CA GLY A 96 -9.71 11.46 7.46
C GLY A 96 -9.61 10.73 6.13
N VAL A 97 -8.43 10.66 5.52
CA VAL A 97 -8.20 9.86 4.31
C VAL A 97 -8.14 8.39 4.68
N ARG A 98 -8.89 7.55 3.98
CA ARG A 98 -8.81 6.10 4.14
C ARG A 98 -7.54 5.58 3.48
N VAL A 99 -6.65 4.98 4.26
CA VAL A 99 -5.38 4.40 3.80
C VAL A 99 -5.46 2.88 3.84
N ARG A 100 -5.18 2.22 2.71
CA ARG A 100 -5.03 0.76 2.63
C ARG A 100 -3.63 0.44 2.15
N MET A 101 -2.94 -0.38 2.93
CA MET A 101 -1.58 -0.80 2.64
C MET A 101 -1.56 -2.30 2.36
N LEU A 102 -1.10 -2.70 1.17
CA LEU A 102 -0.82 -4.09 0.82
C LEU A 102 0.68 -4.25 0.65
N ILE A 103 1.30 -4.96 1.59
CA ILE A 103 2.75 -5.08 1.71
C ILE A 103 3.15 -6.54 1.54
N ASP A 104 4.08 -6.83 0.62
CA ASP A 104 4.67 -8.16 0.53
C ASP A 104 5.56 -8.42 1.75
N ASP A 105 5.38 -9.58 2.40
CA ASP A 105 6.10 -9.90 3.64
C ASP A 105 7.60 -10.19 3.43
N HIS A 106 8.07 -10.24 2.19
CA HIS A 106 9.46 -10.56 1.87
C HIS A 106 10.47 -9.58 2.49
N GLY A 107 10.18 -8.28 2.45
CA GLY A 107 11.09 -7.22 2.90
C GLY A 107 10.73 -6.56 4.24
N THR A 108 9.85 -7.14 5.05
CA THR A 108 9.26 -6.49 6.23
C THR A 108 9.91 -6.81 7.57
N SER A 109 11.10 -7.41 7.58
CA SER A 109 11.77 -7.79 8.83
C SER A 109 12.02 -6.58 9.72
N GLY A 110 11.58 -6.66 10.99
CA GLY A 110 11.71 -5.59 11.98
C GLY A 110 10.69 -4.45 11.88
N LEU A 111 9.70 -4.56 10.99
CA LEU A 111 8.66 -3.53 10.82
C LEU A 111 7.31 -3.91 11.43
N ASP A 112 7.22 -5.03 12.13
CA ASP A 112 5.96 -5.52 12.69
C ASP A 112 5.31 -4.53 13.66
N GLU A 113 6.09 -3.89 14.51
CA GLU A 113 5.60 -2.89 15.46
C GLU A 113 5.09 -1.65 14.73
N ALA A 114 5.83 -1.17 13.73
CA ALA A 114 5.42 -0.02 12.93
C ALA A 114 4.11 -0.29 12.17
N PHE A 115 3.99 -1.45 11.53
CA PHE A 115 2.76 -1.83 10.83
C PHE A 115 1.59 -2.04 11.79
N SER A 116 1.83 -2.62 12.97
CA SER A 116 0.78 -2.75 14.00
C SER A 116 0.31 -1.40 14.52
N ALA A 117 1.23 -0.45 14.70
CA ALA A 117 0.88 0.91 15.08
C ALA A 117 0.07 1.62 13.99
N MET A 118 0.42 1.43 12.72
CA MET A 118 -0.36 1.95 11.60
C MET A 118 -1.76 1.35 11.56
N ASP A 119 -1.88 0.01 11.67
CA ASP A 119 -3.16 -0.71 11.62
C ASP A 119 -4.08 -0.41 12.80
N ALA A 120 -3.53 0.07 13.92
CA ALA A 120 -4.32 0.53 15.07
C ALA A 120 -5.08 1.85 14.80
N HIS A 121 -4.72 2.59 13.75
CA HIS A 121 -5.41 3.82 13.37
C HIS A 121 -6.74 3.51 12.65
N PRO A 122 -7.88 4.14 13.01
CA PRO A 122 -9.21 3.80 12.48
C PRO A 122 -9.35 3.97 10.96
N ASN A 123 -8.52 4.81 10.35
CA ASN A 123 -8.54 5.07 8.91
C ASN A 123 -7.42 4.35 8.15
N ILE A 124 -6.64 3.48 8.79
CA ILE A 124 -5.56 2.73 8.16
C ILE A 124 -5.86 1.23 8.24
N GLU A 125 -5.66 0.53 7.15
CA GLU A 125 -5.73 -0.92 7.09
C GLU A 125 -4.43 -1.45 6.48
N VAL A 126 -3.70 -2.29 7.21
CA VAL A 126 -2.47 -2.94 6.74
C VAL A 126 -2.72 -4.41 6.48
N ARG A 127 -2.40 -4.87 5.28
CA ARG A 127 -2.47 -6.30 4.92
C ARG A 127 -1.13 -6.77 4.39
N LEU A 128 -0.72 -7.94 4.86
CA LEU A 128 0.44 -8.61 4.31
C LEU A 128 0.03 -9.52 3.15
N PHE A 129 0.74 -9.38 2.05
CA PHE A 129 0.65 -10.29 0.92
C PHE A 129 1.74 -11.35 1.06
N ASN A 130 1.46 -12.60 0.71
CA ASN A 130 2.37 -13.74 0.86
C ASN A 130 3.03 -13.83 2.27
N PRO A 131 2.26 -13.84 3.38
CA PRO A 131 2.84 -13.85 4.71
C PRO A 131 3.65 -15.13 4.92
N PHE A 132 4.85 -15.01 5.51
CA PHE A 132 5.63 -16.15 5.95
C PHE A 132 4.92 -16.84 7.12
N VAL A 133 4.80 -18.16 7.06
CA VAL A 133 4.21 -18.96 8.16
C VAL A 133 5.06 -18.83 9.43
N PHE A 134 6.37 -18.72 9.26
CA PHE A 134 7.34 -18.61 10.39
C PHE A 134 8.10 -17.27 10.28
N ARG A 135 7.43 -16.18 10.60
CA ARG A 135 8.00 -14.82 10.49
C ARG A 135 9.29 -14.57 11.28
N PRO A 136 9.45 -15.10 12.54
CA PRO A 136 10.71 -14.94 13.28
C PRO A 136 11.92 -15.57 12.60
N PHE A 137 11.73 -16.58 11.75
CA PHE A 137 12.77 -17.32 11.07
C PHE A 137 12.52 -17.39 9.56
N LYS A 138 12.31 -16.24 8.92
CA LYS A 138 12.04 -16.14 7.47
C LYS A 138 13.06 -16.90 6.60
N LEU A 139 14.35 -16.93 7.04
CA LEU A 139 15.40 -17.66 6.34
C LEU A 139 15.14 -19.17 6.31
N PHE A 140 14.57 -19.75 7.36
CA PHE A 140 14.25 -21.17 7.41
C PHE A 140 13.12 -21.53 6.44
N GLY A 141 12.07 -20.73 6.38
CA GLY A 141 10.99 -20.88 5.39
C GLY A 141 11.48 -20.78 3.95
N PHE A 142 12.45 -19.89 3.71
CA PHE A 142 13.04 -19.70 2.39
C PHE A 142 13.89 -20.90 1.93
N VAL A 143 14.68 -21.50 2.84
CA VAL A 143 15.57 -22.64 2.55
C VAL A 143 14.80 -23.96 2.42
N THR A 144 13.74 -24.13 3.21
CA THR A 144 12.96 -25.38 3.24
C THR A 144 11.87 -25.46 2.18
N GLU A 145 11.70 -24.42 1.35
CA GLU A 145 10.60 -24.29 0.39
C GLU A 145 9.19 -24.38 1.02
N PHE A 146 9.09 -24.44 2.34
CA PHE A 146 7.84 -24.61 3.04
C PHE A 146 6.86 -23.45 2.77
N ASP A 147 7.39 -22.25 2.60
CA ASP A 147 6.60 -21.06 2.27
C ASP A 147 6.38 -20.84 0.76
N ARG A 148 7.17 -21.51 -0.11
CA ARG A 148 7.03 -21.37 -1.57
C ARG A 148 5.75 -22.02 -2.13
N ALA A 149 5.19 -23.00 -1.43
CA ALA A 149 3.98 -23.68 -1.87
C ALA A 149 2.72 -22.80 -1.84
N ASN A 150 2.80 -21.65 -1.19
CA ASN A 150 1.69 -20.69 -1.03
C ASN A 150 1.86 -19.39 -1.85
N ARG A 151 2.88 -19.32 -2.70
CA ARG A 151 3.16 -18.17 -3.57
C ARG A 151 2.70 -18.39 -5.00
#